data_deab32e441e1d1f7e5981eda0602d3b1
#
_entry.id   deab32e441e1d1f7e5981eda0602d3b1
#
_cell.length_a   1.000
_cell.length_b   1.000
_cell.length_c   1.000
_cell.angle_alpha   90.00
_cell.angle_beta   90.00
_cell.angle_gamma   90.00
#
_symmetry.space_group_name_H-M   'P 1'
#
loop_
_entity.id
_entity.type
_entity.pdbx_description
1 polymer ?
#
loop_
_entity_poly.entity_id
_entity_poly.type
_entity_poly.pdbx_seq_one_letter_code
_entity_poly.pdbx_strand_id
1 'polypeptide(L)'
;ALAGGALKTNISSLGPLVLPISEQLLFFATLVLKKLFQKNIKPYIPDFKLAFDHFCIHAGGRAVIDELEKNLQLLPEHVEASRMTLHRFGNTSSSSIWYELAYTEAKGRIRRGQRIWQSAFGSGFKCNSAVWQALRHVKPAPNGPWEDCIDRYPVKVVQ
;
A
#
# COMPACT_ATOMS: atom_id res chain seq x y z
N ALA A 1 -2.76 7.05 17.05
CA ALA A 1 -4.18 6.67 17.21
C ALA A 1 -5.08 7.24 16.10
N LEU A 2 -4.98 8.54 15.76
CA LEU A 2 -5.87 9.19 14.77
C LEU A 2 -5.60 8.74 13.32
N ALA A 3 -4.34 8.62 12.91
CA ALA A 3 -3.97 8.14 11.57
C ALA A 3 -4.46 6.70 11.31
N GLY A 4 -4.37 5.83 12.32
CA GLY A 4 -4.89 4.47 12.23
C GLY A 4 -6.41 4.41 12.08
N GLY A 5 -7.15 5.35 12.66
CA GLY A 5 -8.59 5.47 12.48
C GLY A 5 -8.97 5.84 11.04
N ALA A 6 -8.28 6.83 10.44
CA ALA A 6 -8.52 7.24 9.06
C ALA A 6 -8.19 6.12 8.06
N LEU A 7 -7.08 5.42 8.28
CA LEU A 7 -6.71 4.25 7.49
C LEU A 7 -7.77 3.15 7.58
N LYS A 8 -8.21 2.81 8.80
CA LYS A 8 -9.23 1.78 9.01
C LYS A 8 -10.52 2.11 8.27
N THR A 9 -10.97 3.35 8.33
CA THR A 9 -12.18 3.80 7.61
C THR A 9 -11.97 3.67 6.10
N ASN A 10 -10.82 4.11 5.58
CA ASN A 10 -10.50 4.02 4.16
C ASN A 10 -10.47 2.56 3.67
N ILE A 11 -9.78 1.67 4.39
CA ILE A 11 -9.69 0.24 4.07
C ILE A 11 -11.06 -0.44 4.14
N SER A 12 -11.88 -0.09 5.13
CA SER A 12 -13.24 -0.64 5.26
C SER A 12 -14.14 -0.25 4.10
N SER A 13 -13.95 0.93 3.53
CA SER A 13 -14.69 1.40 2.35
C SER A 13 -14.13 0.81 1.05
N LEU A 14 -12.80 0.63 0.97
CA LEU A 14 -12.13 0.11 -0.20
C LEU A 14 -12.31 -1.41 -0.35
N GLY A 15 -12.27 -2.15 0.76
CA GLY A 15 -12.30 -3.60 0.77
C GLY A 15 -13.42 -4.22 -0.09
N PRO A 16 -14.68 -3.85 0.10
CA PRO A 16 -15.79 -4.39 -0.69
C PRO A 16 -15.68 -4.16 -2.20
N LEU A 17 -14.92 -3.13 -2.62
CA LEU A 17 -14.77 -2.75 -4.03
C LEU A 17 -13.65 -3.52 -4.74
N VAL A 18 -12.68 -4.04 -4.00
CA VAL A 18 -11.43 -4.55 -4.58
C VAL A 18 -11.09 -5.98 -4.21
N LEU A 19 -11.53 -6.44 -3.04
CA LEU A 19 -11.22 -7.77 -2.53
C LEU A 19 -12.02 -8.87 -3.24
N PRO A 20 -11.45 -10.06 -3.39
CA PRO A 20 -12.18 -11.24 -3.82
C PRO A 20 -13.36 -11.53 -2.89
N ILE A 21 -14.43 -12.13 -3.42
CA ILE A 21 -15.63 -12.46 -2.66
C ILE A 21 -15.30 -13.36 -1.45
N SER A 22 -14.34 -14.27 -1.58
CA SER A 22 -13.87 -15.12 -0.48
C SER A 22 -13.40 -14.32 0.73
N GLU A 23 -12.60 -13.27 0.52
CA GLU A 23 -12.10 -12.39 1.58
C GLU A 23 -13.23 -11.57 2.22
N GLN A 24 -14.18 -11.12 1.39
CA GLN A 24 -15.36 -10.38 1.87
C GLN A 24 -16.23 -11.28 2.75
N LEU A 25 -16.46 -12.53 2.36
CA LEU A 25 -17.23 -13.50 3.14
C LEU A 25 -16.55 -13.85 4.47
N LEU A 26 -15.23 -14.06 4.47
CA LEU A 26 -14.45 -14.29 5.70
C LEU A 26 -14.54 -13.10 6.66
N PHE A 27 -14.39 -11.90 6.15
CA PHE A 27 -14.55 -10.69 6.95
C PHE A 27 -15.95 -10.58 7.54
N PHE A 28 -16.99 -10.78 6.73
CA PHE A 28 -18.39 -10.73 7.17
C PHE A 28 -18.69 -11.82 8.22
N ALA A 29 -18.25 -13.06 7.98
CA ALA A 29 -18.42 -14.15 8.93
C ALA A 29 -17.80 -13.82 10.30
N THR A 30 -16.60 -13.21 10.30
CA THR A 30 -15.93 -12.79 11.54
C THR A 30 -16.72 -11.72 12.29
N LEU A 31 -17.32 -10.77 11.57
CA LEU A 31 -18.17 -9.74 12.19
C LEU A 31 -19.44 -10.35 12.81
N VAL A 32 -20.08 -11.30 12.10
CA VAL A 32 -21.27 -12.00 12.60
C VAL A 32 -20.94 -12.83 13.84
N LEU A 33 -19.86 -13.61 13.80
CA LEU A 33 -19.40 -14.41 14.94
C LEU A 33 -19.08 -13.54 16.16
N LYS A 34 -18.42 -12.39 15.93
CA LYS A 34 -18.15 -11.44 17.03
C LYS A 34 -19.41 -10.89 17.65
N LYS A 35 -20.44 -10.60 16.83
CA LYS A 35 -21.73 -10.07 17.31
C LYS A 35 -22.55 -11.14 18.05
N LEU A 36 -22.56 -12.39 17.56
CA LEU A 36 -23.35 -13.47 18.14
C LEU A 36 -22.75 -14.03 19.43
N PHE A 37 -21.45 -14.19 19.47
CA PHE A 37 -20.80 -14.90 20.58
C PHE A 37 -20.18 -13.99 21.64
N GLN A 38 -20.27 -12.66 21.51
CA GLN A 38 -19.70 -11.65 22.43
C GLN A 38 -18.23 -11.94 22.84
N LYS A 39 -17.53 -12.79 22.11
CA LYS A 39 -16.14 -13.15 22.37
C LYS A 39 -15.19 -12.07 21.87
N ASN A 40 -14.07 -11.92 22.57
CA ASN A 40 -12.93 -11.08 22.16
C ASN A 40 -12.22 -11.66 20.92
N ILE A 41 -12.99 -11.87 19.84
CA ILE A 41 -12.45 -12.34 18.57
C ILE A 41 -11.74 -11.15 17.90
N LYS A 42 -10.45 -11.32 17.61
CA LYS A 42 -9.72 -10.34 16.82
C LYS A 42 -10.40 -10.22 15.45
N PRO A 43 -10.67 -9.01 14.97
CA PRO A 43 -11.26 -8.85 13.64
C PRO A 43 -10.31 -9.44 12.59
N TYR A 44 -10.88 -10.16 11.63
CA TYR A 44 -10.15 -10.62 10.47
C TYR A 44 -9.64 -9.42 9.66
N ILE A 45 -8.38 -9.47 9.27
CA ILE A 45 -7.77 -8.48 8.38
C ILE A 45 -7.72 -9.14 7.01
N PRO A 46 -8.50 -8.65 6.03
CA PRO A 46 -8.49 -9.20 4.68
C PRO A 46 -7.11 -9.12 4.05
N ASP A 47 -6.77 -10.13 3.25
CA ASP A 47 -5.50 -10.16 2.54
C ASP A 47 -5.54 -9.28 1.28
N PHE A 48 -5.08 -8.05 1.42
CA PHE A 48 -5.00 -7.08 0.31
C PHE A 48 -3.98 -7.48 -0.78
N LYS A 49 -3.07 -8.40 -0.50
CA LYS A 49 -2.13 -8.95 -1.50
C LYS A 49 -2.85 -9.78 -2.57
N LEU A 50 -4.06 -10.26 -2.29
CA LEU A 50 -4.93 -10.91 -3.28
C LEU A 50 -5.65 -9.91 -4.21
N ALA A 51 -5.67 -8.64 -3.83
CA ALA A 51 -6.33 -7.57 -4.60
C ALA A 51 -5.33 -6.71 -5.37
N PHE A 52 -4.08 -6.62 -4.93
CA PHE A 52 -3.08 -5.71 -5.49
C PHE A 52 -1.72 -6.37 -5.64
N ASP A 53 -1.08 -6.07 -6.76
CA ASP A 53 0.28 -6.52 -7.05
C ASP A 53 1.35 -5.53 -6.54
N HIS A 54 0.99 -4.24 -6.51
CA HIS A 54 1.91 -3.16 -6.13
C HIS A 54 1.25 -2.20 -5.15
N PHE A 55 2.05 -1.71 -4.21
CA PHE A 55 1.62 -0.81 -3.15
C PHE A 55 2.47 0.46 -3.17
N CYS A 56 1.82 1.62 -3.18
CA CYS A 56 2.45 2.93 -3.02
C CYS A 56 1.88 3.56 -1.75
N ILE A 57 2.60 3.42 -0.65
CA ILE A 57 2.15 3.81 0.68
C ILE A 57 2.86 5.10 1.08
N HIS A 58 2.10 6.12 1.40
CA HIS A 58 2.60 7.44 1.84
C HIS A 58 3.86 7.33 2.71
N ALA A 59 4.99 7.76 2.18
CA ALA A 59 6.29 7.70 2.84
C ALA A 59 6.47 8.88 3.82
N GLY A 60 5.56 8.97 4.79
CA GLY A 60 5.56 10.03 5.81
C GLY A 60 6.65 9.84 6.88
N GLY A 61 7.23 8.64 6.97
CA GLY A 61 8.28 8.28 7.90
C GLY A 61 8.38 6.76 8.04
N ARG A 62 9.51 6.29 8.54
CA ARG A 62 9.77 4.85 8.74
C ARG A 62 8.65 4.16 9.54
N ALA A 63 8.30 4.73 10.69
CA ALA A 63 7.29 4.17 11.58
C ALA A 63 5.90 4.01 10.90
N VAL A 64 5.55 4.90 9.97
CA VAL A 64 4.29 4.81 9.22
C VAL A 64 4.31 3.60 8.28
N ILE A 65 5.42 3.40 7.58
CA ILE A 65 5.58 2.26 6.67
C ILE A 65 5.58 0.95 7.46
N ASP A 66 6.32 0.89 8.57
CA ASP A 66 6.42 -0.30 9.44
C ASP A 66 5.05 -0.69 10.03
N GLU A 67 4.28 0.31 10.48
CA GLU A 67 2.94 0.09 11.02
C GLU A 67 1.98 -0.46 9.95
N LEU A 68 2.03 0.08 8.73
CA LEU A 68 1.21 -0.38 7.62
C LEU A 68 1.61 -1.77 7.13
N GLU A 69 2.91 -2.04 7.01
CA GLU A 69 3.44 -3.38 6.69
C GLU A 69 2.91 -4.42 7.67
N LYS A 70 3.01 -4.12 8.98
CA LYS A 70 2.53 -5.02 10.04
C LYS A 70 1.00 -5.17 10.02
N ASN A 71 0.26 -4.06 9.94
CA ASN A 71 -1.20 -4.07 10.04
C ASN A 71 -1.87 -4.71 8.83
N LEU A 72 -1.28 -4.59 7.64
CA LEU A 72 -1.78 -5.19 6.40
C LEU A 72 -1.09 -6.52 6.08
N GLN A 73 -0.18 -6.99 6.94
CA GLN A 73 0.61 -8.22 6.74
C GLN A 73 1.31 -8.24 5.37
N LEU A 74 1.86 -7.09 4.97
CA LEU A 74 2.59 -6.95 3.73
C LEU A 74 3.97 -7.62 3.84
N LEU A 75 4.50 -8.05 2.71
CA LEU A 75 5.88 -8.55 2.62
C LEU A 75 6.84 -7.38 2.37
N PRO A 76 8.14 -7.53 2.66
CA PRO A 76 9.15 -6.49 2.43
C PRO A 76 9.15 -5.93 1.00
N GLU A 77 8.88 -6.77 0.01
CA GLU A 77 8.78 -6.39 -1.40
C GLU A 77 7.63 -5.44 -1.70
N HIS A 78 6.52 -5.53 -0.95
CA HIS A 78 5.35 -4.64 -1.11
C HIS A 78 5.62 -3.23 -0.58
N VAL A 79 6.50 -3.08 0.39
CA VAL A 79 6.84 -1.78 0.99
C VAL A 79 8.20 -1.23 0.49
N GLU A 80 8.87 -1.96 -0.40
CA GLU A 80 10.17 -1.58 -0.93
C GLU A 80 10.13 -0.21 -1.60
N ALA A 81 9.15 0.03 -2.49
CA ALA A 81 9.01 1.31 -3.18
C ALA A 81 8.87 2.48 -2.20
N SER A 82 8.07 2.32 -1.14
CA SER A 82 7.87 3.34 -0.10
C SER A 82 9.15 3.58 0.71
N ARG A 83 9.86 2.51 1.09
CA ARG A 83 11.13 2.61 1.83
C ARG A 83 12.22 3.28 1.00
N MET A 84 12.33 2.93 -0.28
CA MET A 84 13.34 3.50 -1.19
C MET A 84 13.03 4.96 -1.51
N THR A 85 11.76 5.31 -1.66
CA THR A 85 11.32 6.69 -1.82
C THR A 85 11.65 7.53 -0.60
N LEU A 86 11.34 7.03 0.61
CA LEU A 86 11.71 7.70 1.86
C LEU A 86 13.21 7.88 2.00
N HIS A 87 14.00 6.88 1.60
CA HIS A 87 15.46 6.93 1.64
C HIS A 87 16.02 8.00 0.70
N ARG A 88 15.53 8.08 -0.54
CA ARG A 88 16.06 8.99 -1.55
C ARG A 88 15.58 10.42 -1.41
N PHE A 89 14.28 10.62 -1.20
CA PHE A 89 13.62 11.92 -1.27
C PHE A 89 13.18 12.45 0.09
N GLY A 90 13.24 11.62 1.13
CA GLY A 90 12.69 11.94 2.43
C GLY A 90 11.16 11.95 2.42
N ASN A 91 10.58 12.59 3.43
CA ASN A 91 9.13 12.77 3.52
C ASN A 91 8.68 13.91 2.59
N THR A 92 8.16 13.58 1.43
CA THR A 92 7.56 14.52 0.48
C THR A 92 6.03 14.60 0.63
N SER A 93 5.50 14.16 1.80
CA SER A 93 4.06 14.09 2.07
C SER A 93 3.32 13.21 1.05
N SER A 94 2.10 13.55 0.68
CA SER A 94 1.28 12.75 -0.24
C SER A 94 1.86 12.63 -1.65
N SER A 95 2.81 13.47 -2.05
CA SER A 95 3.49 13.35 -3.34
C SER A 95 4.43 12.14 -3.42
N SER A 96 4.81 11.54 -2.27
CA SER A 96 5.66 10.35 -2.22
C SER A 96 5.10 9.19 -3.04
N ILE A 97 3.79 9.01 -3.08
CA ILE A 97 3.15 7.91 -3.82
C ILE A 97 3.42 7.94 -5.33
N TRP A 98 3.70 9.11 -5.90
CA TRP A 98 4.09 9.25 -7.31
C TRP A 98 5.55 8.84 -7.54
N TYR A 99 6.45 9.16 -6.61
CA TYR A 99 7.84 8.69 -6.65
C TYR A 99 7.92 7.17 -6.47
N GLU A 100 7.02 6.60 -5.68
CA GLU A 100 6.90 5.15 -5.49
C GLU A 100 6.39 4.44 -6.74
N LEU A 101 5.38 5.02 -7.39
CA LEU A 101 4.91 4.54 -8.69
C LEU A 101 6.04 4.57 -9.71
N ALA A 102 6.74 5.71 -9.82
CA ALA A 102 7.87 5.87 -10.74
C ALA A 102 9.02 4.88 -10.41
N TYR A 103 9.25 4.55 -9.12
CA TYR A 103 10.18 3.50 -8.73
C TYR A 103 9.80 2.15 -9.30
N THR A 104 8.55 1.77 -9.13
CA THR A 104 8.02 0.49 -9.58
C THR A 104 8.05 0.38 -11.12
N GLU A 105 7.77 1.49 -11.82
CA GLU A 105 7.92 1.61 -13.27
C GLU A 105 9.38 1.49 -13.71
N ALA A 106 10.30 2.22 -13.06
CA ALA A 106 11.73 2.19 -13.36
C ALA A 106 12.33 0.79 -13.14
N LYS A 107 11.82 0.03 -12.19
CA LYS A 107 12.15 -1.38 -11.96
C LYS A 107 11.55 -2.33 -13.02
N GLY A 108 10.71 -1.84 -13.92
CA GLY A 108 10.06 -2.66 -14.93
C GLY A 108 9.11 -3.71 -14.37
N ARG A 109 8.56 -3.48 -13.17
CA ARG A 109 7.74 -4.47 -12.45
C ARG A 109 6.28 -4.47 -12.89
N ILE A 110 5.77 -3.36 -13.43
CA ILE A 110 4.35 -3.21 -13.76
C ILE A 110 4.02 -3.91 -15.07
N ARG A 111 3.18 -4.93 -15.01
CA ARG A 111 2.72 -5.73 -16.15
C ARG A 111 1.25 -5.48 -16.45
N ARG A 112 0.83 -5.74 -17.69
CA ARG A 112 -0.58 -5.62 -18.10
C ARG A 112 -1.48 -6.44 -17.17
N GLY A 113 -2.56 -5.81 -16.74
CA GLY A 113 -3.57 -6.41 -15.87
C GLY A 113 -3.29 -6.26 -14.38
N GLN A 114 -2.04 -5.99 -13.99
CA GLN A 114 -1.69 -5.80 -12.58
C GLN A 114 -2.35 -4.56 -12.00
N ARG A 115 -2.64 -4.62 -10.71
CA ARG A 115 -3.32 -3.56 -9.96
C ARG A 115 -2.36 -2.92 -8.97
N ILE A 116 -2.39 -1.60 -8.95
CA ILE A 116 -1.57 -0.75 -8.08
C ILE A 116 -2.48 -0.02 -7.11
N TRP A 117 -2.20 -0.14 -5.82
CA TRP A 117 -2.89 0.64 -4.80
C TRP A 117 -2.00 1.78 -4.31
N GLN A 118 -2.50 3.00 -4.46
CA GLN A 118 -1.90 4.20 -3.87
C GLN A 118 -2.72 4.61 -2.65
N SER A 119 -2.05 4.77 -1.50
CA SER A 119 -2.66 5.22 -0.25
C SER A 119 -1.89 6.43 0.29
N ALA A 120 -2.56 7.56 0.38
CA ALA A 120 -1.98 8.80 0.85
C ALA A 120 -2.70 9.36 2.09
N PHE A 121 -1.93 9.96 2.98
CA PHE A 121 -2.44 10.66 4.15
C PHE A 121 -2.28 12.17 3.97
N GLY A 122 -3.28 12.91 4.41
CA GLY A 122 -3.27 14.35 4.41
C GLY A 122 -3.46 14.96 5.80
N SER A 123 -3.19 16.25 5.91
CA SER A 123 -3.44 17.05 7.11
C SER A 123 -4.91 16.94 7.54
N GLY A 124 -5.17 16.93 8.85
CA GLY A 124 -6.49 16.65 9.42
C GLY A 124 -6.84 15.14 9.41
N PHE A 125 -5.84 14.26 9.31
CA PHE A 125 -5.97 12.81 9.34
C PHE A 125 -6.94 12.25 8.31
N LYS A 126 -6.83 12.74 7.09
CA LYS A 126 -7.54 12.20 5.93
C LYS A 126 -6.68 11.11 5.27
N CYS A 127 -7.31 10.00 4.91
CA CYS A 127 -6.70 8.94 4.13
C CYS A 127 -7.49 8.75 2.84
N ASN A 128 -6.81 8.86 1.71
CA ASN A 128 -7.39 8.62 0.39
C ASN A 128 -6.66 7.48 -0.29
N SER A 129 -7.41 6.70 -1.07
CA SER A 129 -6.88 5.62 -1.88
C SER A 129 -7.25 5.80 -3.34
N ALA A 130 -6.33 5.41 -4.23
CA ALA A 130 -6.59 5.23 -5.64
C ALA A 130 -6.13 3.84 -6.06
N VAL A 131 -6.90 3.22 -6.93
CA VAL A 131 -6.57 1.90 -7.50
C VAL A 131 -6.44 2.05 -9.00
N TRP A 132 -5.30 1.66 -9.52
CA TRP A 132 -4.98 1.67 -10.94
C TRP A 132 -4.87 0.25 -11.47
N GLN A 133 -5.25 0.05 -12.71
CA GLN A 133 -4.98 -1.18 -13.44
C GLN A 133 -4.10 -0.87 -14.64
N ALA A 134 -2.99 -1.59 -14.76
CA ALA A 134 -2.08 -1.42 -15.88
C ALA A 134 -2.69 -1.95 -17.18
N LEU A 135 -2.89 -1.09 -18.16
CA LEU A 135 -3.46 -1.46 -19.46
C LEU A 135 -2.43 -2.13 -20.38
N ARG A 136 -1.15 -1.97 -20.08
CA ARG A 136 -0.03 -2.54 -20.84
C ARG A 136 1.15 -2.84 -19.91
N HIS A 137 2.14 -3.56 -20.41
CA HIS A 137 3.44 -3.62 -19.76
C HIS A 137 4.09 -2.24 -19.80
N VAL A 138 4.45 -1.73 -18.60
CA VAL A 138 5.03 -0.39 -18.48
C VAL A 138 6.54 -0.51 -18.63
N LYS A 139 7.07 0.22 -19.63
CA LYS A 139 8.53 0.37 -19.80
C LYS A 139 9.03 1.52 -18.91
N PRO A 140 10.27 1.45 -18.42
CA PRO A 140 10.87 2.58 -17.71
C PRO A 140 10.74 3.86 -18.54
N ALA A 141 10.24 4.93 -17.92
CA ALA A 141 10.12 6.22 -18.58
C ALA A 141 11.47 6.91 -18.62
N PRO A 142 11.89 7.47 -19.78
CA PRO A 142 13.07 8.32 -19.83
C PRO A 142 12.81 9.61 -19.03
N ASN A 143 13.85 10.19 -18.49
CA ASN A 143 13.82 11.40 -17.65
C ASN A 143 12.97 11.24 -16.36
N GLY A 144 12.81 10.02 -15.89
CA GLY A 144 12.13 9.74 -14.62
C GLY A 144 12.97 10.08 -13.40
N PRO A 145 12.35 10.25 -12.23
CA PRO A 145 13.07 10.62 -11.00
C PRO A 145 14.05 9.56 -10.50
N TRP A 146 14.06 8.36 -11.08
CA TRP A 146 14.92 7.24 -10.72
C TRP A 146 15.93 6.84 -11.79
N GLU A 147 15.92 7.49 -12.96
CA GLU A 147 16.68 7.09 -14.14
C GLU A 147 18.20 6.99 -13.86
N ASP A 148 18.72 7.94 -13.12
CA ASP A 148 20.16 8.04 -12.80
C ASP A 148 20.67 7.06 -11.74
N CYS A 149 19.78 6.31 -11.09
CA CYS A 149 20.16 5.57 -9.91
C CYS A 149 19.39 4.28 -9.64
N ILE A 150 18.41 3.91 -10.46
CA ILE A 150 17.53 2.76 -10.17
C ILE A 150 18.32 1.44 -9.97
N ASP A 151 19.45 1.29 -10.66
CA ASP A 151 20.32 0.12 -10.56
C ASP A 151 20.97 -0.03 -9.18
N ARG A 152 21.10 1.06 -8.43
CA ARG A 152 21.66 1.07 -7.07
C ARG A 152 20.62 0.69 -6.00
N TYR A 153 19.35 0.60 -6.36
CA TYR A 153 18.26 0.26 -5.45
C TYR A 153 17.78 -1.17 -5.67
N PRO A 154 17.26 -1.88 -4.63
CA PRO A 154 17.11 -1.38 -3.26
C PRO A 154 18.45 -1.29 -2.51
N VAL A 155 18.57 -0.28 -1.67
CA VAL A 155 19.66 -0.18 -0.70
C VAL A 155 19.27 -0.85 0.61
N LYS A 156 20.24 -1.39 1.35
CA LYS A 156 19.99 -1.89 2.71
C LYS A 156 19.75 -0.68 3.63
N VAL A 157 18.52 -0.49 4.02
CA VAL A 157 18.18 0.52 5.04
C VAL A 157 18.49 -0.11 6.40
N VAL A 158 19.45 0.48 7.12
CA VAL A 158 19.78 0.05 8.50
C VAL A 158 18.53 0.24 9.35
N GLN A 159 18.08 -0.84 9.98
CA GLN A 159 16.94 -0.88 10.88
C GLN A 159 17.23 -0.16 12.18
#